data_d38da366262c5bc27f6a98536292a22d
#
_entry.id   d38da366262c5bc27f6a98536292a22d
#
_cell.length_a   1.000
_cell.length_b   1.000
_cell.length_c   1.000
_cell.angle_alpha   90.00
_cell.angle_beta   90.00
_cell.angle_gamma   90.00
#
_symmetry.space_group_name_H-M   'P 1'
#
loop_
_entity.id
_entity.type
_entity.pdbx_description
1 polymer ?
#
loop_
_entity_poly.entity_id
_entity_poly.type
_entity_poly.pdbx_seq_one_letter_code
_entity_poly.pdbx_strand_id
1 'polypeptide(L)'
;MRVFFIGFGQAGGKIADMFVEQDKKMAAQSFRAISVNTARTDLMGLKNIGLRDRILIGQTMVKGHGVGTDNVTGAKVTSDEIDSIINAIDSRGTHDIDAFVIIAGLGGGTGSGGSPVLARALKRIYREPVYALG
;
A
#
# COMPACT_ATOMS: atom_id res chain seq x y z
N MET A 1 -6.09 -15.58 11.72
CA MET A 1 -4.94 -14.92 11.06
C MET A 1 -5.22 -13.45 10.87
N ARG A 2 -4.28 -12.60 11.21
CA ARG A 2 -4.38 -11.16 11.01
C ARG A 2 -3.43 -10.73 9.91
N VAL A 3 -3.96 -10.06 8.91
CA VAL A 3 -3.22 -9.68 7.70
C VAL A 3 -3.21 -8.17 7.54
N PHE A 4 -2.04 -7.64 7.21
CA PHE A 4 -1.88 -6.23 6.90
C PHE A 4 -1.72 -6.09 5.38
N PHE A 5 -2.69 -5.45 4.75
CA PHE A 5 -2.67 -5.22 3.30
C PHE A 5 -2.07 -3.85 2.98
N ILE A 6 -1.21 -3.80 2.00
CA ILE A 6 -0.71 -2.55 1.44
C ILE A 6 -1.10 -2.52 -0.04
N GLY A 7 -2.09 -1.70 -0.37
CA GLY A 7 -2.52 -1.54 -1.75
C GLY A 7 -1.74 -0.44 -2.44
N PHE A 8 -1.00 -0.79 -3.50
CA PHE A 8 -0.20 0.15 -4.27
C PHE A 8 -0.90 0.52 -5.58
N GLY A 9 -0.99 1.82 -5.84
CA GLY A 9 -1.57 2.32 -7.06
C GLY A 9 -3.10 2.19 -7.08
N GLN A 10 -3.70 2.45 -8.24
CA GLN A 10 -5.15 2.42 -8.38
C GLN A 10 -5.74 1.04 -8.16
N ALA A 11 -5.26 0.05 -8.91
CA ALA A 11 -5.81 -1.30 -8.83
C ALA A 11 -5.55 -1.95 -7.48
N GLY A 12 -4.31 -1.85 -6.98
CA GLY A 12 -3.96 -2.41 -5.67
C GLY A 12 -4.75 -1.77 -4.54
N GLY A 13 -4.94 -0.46 -4.60
CA GLY A 13 -5.72 0.26 -3.61
C GLY A 13 -7.18 -0.18 -3.59
N LYS A 14 -7.79 -0.35 -4.76
CA LYS A 14 -9.18 -0.81 -4.85
C LYS A 14 -9.36 -2.21 -4.30
N ILE A 15 -8.41 -3.10 -4.57
CA ILE A 15 -8.50 -4.48 -4.08
C ILE A 15 -8.35 -4.51 -2.55
N ALA A 16 -7.37 -3.77 -2.01
CA ALA A 16 -7.22 -3.67 -0.56
C ALA A 16 -8.49 -3.10 0.10
N ASP A 17 -9.10 -2.10 -0.53
CA ASP A 17 -10.34 -1.50 -0.04
C ASP A 17 -11.48 -2.51 0.00
N MET A 18 -11.55 -3.41 -1.00
CA MET A 18 -12.55 -4.47 -1.03
C MET A 18 -12.36 -5.47 0.11
N PHE A 19 -11.12 -5.83 0.44
CA PHE A 19 -10.84 -6.70 1.58
C PHE A 19 -11.28 -6.06 2.90
N VAL A 20 -11.04 -4.77 3.05
CA VAL A 20 -11.50 -4.04 4.25
C VAL A 20 -13.03 -4.05 4.33
N GLU A 21 -13.70 -3.83 3.20
CA GLU A 21 -15.16 -3.90 3.14
C GLU A 21 -15.69 -5.25 3.61
N GLN A 22 -15.12 -6.35 3.08
CA GLN A 22 -15.53 -7.69 3.48
C GLN A 22 -15.27 -7.97 4.96
N ASP A 23 -14.13 -7.51 5.46
CA ASP A 23 -13.78 -7.69 6.87
C ASP A 23 -14.79 -7.00 7.78
N LYS A 24 -15.23 -5.80 7.41
CA LYS A 24 -16.25 -5.06 8.15
C LYS A 24 -17.60 -5.79 8.13
N LYS A 25 -17.99 -6.32 6.98
CA LYS A 25 -19.26 -7.05 6.85
C LYS A 25 -19.29 -8.31 7.71
N MET A 26 -18.16 -8.98 7.82
CA MET A 26 -18.05 -10.21 8.61
C MET A 26 -17.75 -9.92 10.09
N ALA A 27 -17.49 -8.68 10.45
CA ALA A 27 -17.11 -8.26 11.80
C ALA A 27 -15.91 -9.06 12.35
N ALA A 28 -15.03 -9.52 11.45
CA ALA A 28 -13.92 -10.39 11.82
C ALA A 28 -12.73 -9.64 12.39
N GLN A 29 -12.55 -8.36 12.00
CA GLN A 29 -11.42 -7.52 12.42
C GLN A 29 -10.06 -8.19 12.19
N SER A 30 -9.97 -8.96 11.09
CA SER A 30 -8.77 -9.71 10.75
C SER A 30 -7.82 -8.94 9.83
N PHE A 31 -8.28 -7.85 9.22
CA PHE A 31 -7.52 -7.12 8.22
C PHE A 31 -7.26 -5.69 8.64
N ARG A 32 -6.04 -5.24 8.41
CA ARG A 32 -5.67 -3.84 8.42
C ARG A 32 -5.15 -3.49 7.05
N ALA A 33 -5.28 -2.24 6.63
CA ALA A 33 -4.86 -1.85 5.30
C ALA A 33 -4.44 -0.40 5.24
N ILE A 34 -3.43 -0.13 4.41
CA ILE A 34 -3.15 1.21 3.92
C ILE A 34 -3.17 1.16 2.40
N SER A 35 -3.37 2.31 1.78
CA SER A 35 -3.23 2.48 0.34
C SER A 35 -2.16 3.51 0.07
N VAL A 36 -1.26 3.21 -0.87
CA VAL A 36 -0.15 4.09 -1.26
C VAL A 36 -0.30 4.43 -2.73
N ASN A 37 -0.26 5.71 -3.05
CA ASN A 37 -0.39 6.14 -4.44
C ASN A 37 0.27 7.49 -4.64
N THR A 38 0.65 7.79 -5.88
CA THR A 38 1.10 9.11 -6.30
C THR A 38 -0.05 9.95 -6.84
N ALA A 39 -1.21 9.35 -7.10
CA ALA A 39 -2.39 10.02 -7.64
C ALA A 39 -3.41 10.26 -6.53
N ARG A 40 -3.59 11.54 -6.18
CA ARG A 40 -4.54 11.94 -5.12
C ARG A 40 -5.96 11.48 -5.42
N THR A 41 -6.39 11.62 -6.68
CA THR A 41 -7.76 11.27 -7.07
C THR A 41 -8.07 9.79 -6.84
N ASP A 42 -7.09 8.92 -7.07
CA ASP A 42 -7.27 7.48 -6.83
C ASP A 42 -7.45 7.19 -5.35
N LEU A 43 -6.68 7.87 -4.49
CA LEU A 43 -6.81 7.71 -3.04
C LEU A 43 -8.16 8.20 -2.55
N MET A 44 -8.64 9.33 -3.09
CA MET A 44 -9.92 9.88 -2.67
C MET A 44 -11.10 9.05 -3.13
N GLY A 45 -10.91 8.18 -4.12
CA GLY A 45 -11.96 7.29 -4.60
C GLY A 45 -12.19 6.04 -3.74
N LEU A 46 -11.33 5.77 -2.76
CA LEU A 46 -11.51 4.64 -1.86
C LEU A 46 -12.66 4.89 -0.90
N LYS A 47 -13.30 3.82 -0.44
CA LYS A 47 -14.53 3.95 0.35
C LYS A 47 -14.41 3.38 1.77
N ASN A 48 -13.58 2.39 1.97
CA ASN A 48 -13.51 1.65 3.24
C ASN A 48 -12.21 1.87 4.01
N ILE A 49 -11.10 2.09 3.31
CA ILE A 49 -9.84 2.46 3.95
C ILE A 49 -9.97 3.89 4.46
N GLY A 50 -9.72 4.11 5.74
CA GLY A 50 -9.85 5.43 6.35
C GLY A 50 -8.90 6.46 5.76
N LEU A 51 -9.25 7.74 5.85
CA LEU A 51 -8.48 8.82 5.23
C LEU A 51 -7.02 8.85 5.69
N ARG A 52 -6.76 8.60 6.96
CA ARG A 52 -5.39 8.63 7.49
C ARG A 52 -4.54 7.46 6.99
N ASP A 53 -5.18 6.43 6.43
CA ASP A 53 -4.52 5.24 5.89
C ASP A 53 -4.33 5.32 4.37
N ARG A 54 -4.61 6.45 3.77
CA ARG A 54 -4.40 6.72 2.35
C ARG A 54 -3.16 7.60 2.23
N ILE A 55 -2.06 7.00 1.79
CA ILE A 55 -0.73 7.61 1.83
C ILE A 55 -0.38 8.14 0.44
N LEU A 56 -0.25 9.45 0.33
CA LEU A 56 0.13 10.11 -0.90
C LEU A 56 1.64 10.29 -0.92
N ILE A 57 2.30 9.74 -1.94
CA ILE A 57 3.76 9.85 -2.10
C ILE A 57 4.09 10.55 -3.42
N GLY A 58 5.33 10.99 -3.55
CA GLY A 58 5.84 11.55 -4.80
C GLY A 58 5.37 12.96 -5.11
N GLN A 59 4.97 13.72 -4.12
CA GLN A 59 4.45 15.07 -4.33
C GLN A 59 5.47 16.01 -4.98
N THR A 60 6.73 15.86 -4.64
CA THR A 60 7.78 16.71 -5.20
C THR A 60 8.15 16.31 -6.62
N MET A 61 7.87 15.08 -7.03
CA MET A 61 8.21 14.57 -8.36
C MET A 61 7.04 14.62 -9.33
N VAL A 62 5.85 14.19 -8.89
CA VAL A 62 4.70 14.03 -9.79
C VAL A 62 3.50 14.86 -9.36
N LYS A 63 3.62 15.64 -8.30
CA LYS A 63 2.59 16.58 -7.80
C LYS A 63 1.22 15.94 -7.61
N GLY A 64 1.19 14.70 -7.13
CA GLY A 64 -0.05 13.98 -6.87
C GLY A 64 -0.67 13.29 -8.07
N HIS A 65 -0.03 13.33 -9.23
CA HIS A 65 -0.46 12.59 -10.40
C HIS A 65 0.24 11.23 -10.44
N GLY A 66 -0.37 10.26 -11.08
CA GLY A 66 0.24 8.95 -11.24
C GLY A 66 1.48 8.99 -12.13
N VAL A 67 2.39 8.05 -11.96
CA VAL A 67 3.61 7.96 -12.76
C VAL A 67 3.40 7.18 -14.06
N GLY A 68 2.16 6.85 -14.40
CA GLY A 68 1.85 6.06 -15.59
C GLY A 68 2.39 4.65 -15.45
N THR A 69 3.10 4.18 -16.46
CA THR A 69 3.72 2.85 -16.45
C THR A 69 5.23 2.90 -16.23
N ASP A 70 5.76 4.03 -15.78
CA ASP A 70 7.20 4.17 -15.53
C ASP A 70 7.58 3.49 -14.23
N ASN A 71 7.97 2.22 -14.30
CA ASN A 71 8.34 1.43 -13.14
C ASN A 71 9.57 1.97 -12.42
N VAL A 72 10.51 2.54 -13.15
CA VAL A 72 11.73 3.12 -12.57
C VAL A 72 11.35 4.31 -11.68
N THR A 73 10.49 5.18 -12.17
CA THR A 73 10.02 6.33 -11.40
C THR A 73 9.24 5.88 -10.16
N GLY A 74 8.37 4.87 -10.29
CA GLY A 74 7.62 4.32 -9.16
C GLY A 74 8.54 3.76 -8.09
N ALA A 75 9.57 3.04 -8.48
CA ALA A 75 10.58 2.51 -7.55
C ALA A 75 11.33 3.63 -6.83
N LYS A 76 11.73 4.67 -7.57
CA LYS A 76 12.46 5.80 -6.97
C LYS A 76 11.60 6.56 -5.97
N VAL A 77 10.38 6.86 -6.32
CA VAL A 77 9.46 7.58 -5.43
C VAL A 77 9.23 6.78 -4.15
N THR A 78 9.00 5.48 -4.28
CA THR A 78 8.78 4.61 -3.12
C THR A 78 10.03 4.55 -2.24
N SER A 79 11.21 4.43 -2.86
CA SER A 79 12.47 4.41 -2.12
C SER A 79 12.70 5.72 -1.37
N ASP A 80 12.45 6.85 -2.03
CA ASP A 80 12.65 8.17 -1.42
C ASP A 80 11.70 8.41 -0.23
N GLU A 81 10.52 7.81 -0.25
CA GLU A 81 9.53 8.02 0.80
C GLU A 81 9.24 6.76 1.62
N ILE A 82 10.19 5.82 1.63
CA ILE A 82 9.99 4.54 2.32
C ILE A 82 9.75 4.74 3.82
N ASP A 83 10.40 5.72 4.44
CA ASP A 83 10.22 5.96 5.87
C ASP A 83 8.79 6.40 6.19
N SER A 84 8.20 7.22 5.33
CA SER A 84 6.81 7.65 5.50
C SER A 84 5.86 6.46 5.43
N ILE A 85 6.11 5.53 4.50
CA ILE A 85 5.28 4.34 4.35
C ILE A 85 5.43 3.42 5.57
N ILE A 86 6.66 3.19 6.01
CA ILE A 86 6.92 2.34 7.19
C ILE A 86 6.29 2.96 8.44
N ASN A 87 6.41 4.28 8.61
CA ASN A 87 5.78 4.96 9.73
C ASN A 87 4.27 4.81 9.74
N ALA A 88 3.65 4.86 8.56
CA ALA A 88 2.21 4.64 8.44
C ALA A 88 1.83 3.22 8.85
N ILE A 89 2.61 2.24 8.46
CA ILE A 89 2.39 0.83 8.85
C ILE A 89 2.53 0.68 10.36
N ASP A 90 3.63 1.18 10.94
CA ASP A 90 3.88 1.07 12.38
C ASP A 90 2.80 1.77 13.21
N SER A 91 2.28 2.90 12.73
CA SER A 91 1.26 3.65 13.45
C SER A 91 -0.05 2.87 13.60
N ARG A 92 -0.28 1.88 12.74
CA ARG A 92 -1.47 1.03 12.82
C ARG A 92 -1.27 -0.17 13.76
N GLY A 93 -0.05 -0.39 14.22
CA GLY A 93 0.28 -1.52 15.09
C GLY A 93 0.54 -2.79 14.28
N THR A 94 1.68 -3.42 14.53
CA THR A 94 2.07 -4.62 13.80
C THR A 94 2.36 -5.81 14.71
N HIS A 95 2.28 -5.62 16.02
CA HIS A 95 2.68 -6.66 16.99
C HIS A 95 1.81 -7.92 16.92
N ASP A 96 0.57 -7.79 16.43
CA ASP A 96 -0.37 -8.91 16.32
C ASP A 96 -0.63 -9.33 14.87
N ILE A 97 0.21 -8.87 13.93
CA ILE A 97 0.07 -9.20 12.51
C ILE A 97 0.78 -10.52 12.22
N ASP A 98 0.13 -11.38 11.46
CA ASP A 98 0.69 -12.68 11.04
C ASP A 98 1.38 -12.61 9.69
N ALA A 99 0.96 -11.70 8.81
CA ALA A 99 1.52 -11.58 7.46
C ALA A 99 1.25 -10.21 6.87
N PHE A 100 2.14 -9.79 5.97
CA PHE A 100 1.95 -8.61 5.12
C PHE A 100 1.64 -9.06 3.70
N VAL A 101 0.67 -8.42 3.07
CA VAL A 101 0.33 -8.68 1.67
C VAL A 101 0.35 -7.37 0.91
N ILE A 102 1.25 -7.28 -0.07
CA ILE A 102 1.35 -6.12 -0.95
C ILE A 102 0.56 -6.44 -2.23
N ILE A 103 -0.38 -5.57 -2.59
CA ILE A 103 -1.21 -5.74 -3.77
C ILE A 103 -0.90 -4.62 -4.75
N ALA A 104 -0.51 -4.97 -5.98
CA ALA A 104 -0.18 -4.00 -7.01
C ALA A 104 -0.63 -4.51 -8.38
N GLY A 105 -1.18 -3.62 -9.19
CA GLY A 105 -1.53 -3.97 -10.56
C GLY A 105 -0.28 -4.01 -11.44
N LEU A 106 -0.23 -4.95 -12.39
CA LEU A 106 0.94 -5.13 -13.25
C LEU A 106 1.16 -3.97 -14.21
N GLY A 107 0.08 -3.28 -14.62
CA GLY A 107 0.19 -2.17 -15.55
C GLY A 107 0.43 -0.81 -14.92
N GLY A 108 0.42 -0.71 -13.60
CA GLY A 108 0.55 0.56 -12.90
C GLY A 108 2.00 0.92 -12.62
N GLY A 109 2.37 2.17 -12.87
CA GLY A 109 3.73 2.64 -12.65
C GLY A 109 4.12 2.68 -11.17
N THR A 110 3.24 3.21 -10.33
CA THR A 110 3.49 3.28 -8.89
C THR A 110 3.58 1.90 -8.28
N GLY A 111 2.58 1.05 -8.55
CA GLY A 111 2.50 -0.27 -7.93
C GLY A 111 3.56 -1.23 -8.43
N SER A 112 3.71 -1.36 -9.76
CA SER A 112 4.63 -2.34 -10.32
C SER A 112 6.09 -1.99 -10.06
N GLY A 113 6.42 -0.69 -9.96
CA GLY A 113 7.78 -0.26 -9.61
C GLY A 113 8.03 -0.20 -8.13
N GLY A 114 7.03 0.21 -7.35
CA GLY A 114 7.19 0.44 -5.91
C GLY A 114 7.06 -0.79 -5.05
N SER A 115 6.24 -1.76 -5.45
CA SER A 115 6.00 -2.92 -4.59
C SER A 115 7.24 -3.75 -4.28
N PRO A 116 8.17 -4.00 -5.22
CA PRO A 116 9.40 -4.72 -4.85
C PRO A 116 10.26 -3.95 -3.85
N VAL A 117 10.29 -2.62 -3.96
CA VAL A 117 11.04 -1.78 -3.02
C VAL A 117 10.48 -1.93 -1.62
N LEU A 118 9.17 -1.84 -1.48
CA LEU A 118 8.53 -2.00 -0.17
C LEU A 118 8.70 -3.42 0.36
N ALA A 119 8.56 -4.44 -0.49
CA ALA A 119 8.71 -5.83 -0.05
C ALA A 119 10.09 -6.06 0.58
N ARG A 120 11.15 -5.54 -0.04
CA ARG A 120 12.50 -5.66 0.50
C ARG A 120 12.64 -4.96 1.85
N ALA A 121 12.06 -3.77 1.98
CA ALA A 121 12.11 -3.02 3.23
C ALA A 121 11.38 -3.75 4.35
N LEU A 122 10.19 -4.28 4.08
CA LEU A 122 9.42 -5.01 5.07
C LEU A 122 10.15 -6.26 5.55
N LYS A 123 10.77 -7.00 4.64
CA LYS A 123 11.52 -8.20 4.98
C LYS A 123 12.72 -7.92 5.87
N ARG A 124 13.30 -6.73 5.78
CA ARG A 124 14.42 -6.34 6.64
C ARG A 124 13.98 -5.90 8.03
N ILE A 125 12.78 -5.32 8.13
CA ILE A 125 12.30 -4.68 9.35
C ILE A 125 11.47 -5.63 10.20
N TYR A 126 10.62 -6.44 9.55
CA TYR A 126 9.64 -7.29 10.24
C TYR A 126 9.97 -8.78 10.07
N ARG A 127 9.56 -9.57 11.05
CA ARG A 127 9.74 -11.04 11.03
C ARG A 127 8.65 -11.74 10.23
N GLU A 128 7.48 -11.13 10.18
CA GLU A 128 6.32 -11.74 9.54
C GLU A 128 6.54 -11.91 8.05
N PRO A 129 5.99 -12.96 7.43
CA PRO A 129 6.15 -13.16 6.00
C PRO A 129 5.50 -12.05 5.19
N VAL A 130 6.10 -11.79 4.02
CA VAL A 130 5.64 -10.75 3.09
C VAL A 130 5.29 -11.42 1.78
N TYR A 131 4.05 -11.29 1.35
CA TYR A 131 3.57 -11.81 0.07
C TYR A 131 3.24 -10.66 -0.86
N ALA A 132 3.46 -10.85 -2.14
CA ALA A 132 3.12 -9.87 -3.16
C ALA A 132 2.13 -10.48 -4.15
N LEU A 133 1.05 -9.76 -4.42
CA LEU A 133 0.03 -10.13 -5.39
C LEU A 133 0.04 -9.12 -6.54
N GLY A 134 0.07 -9.62 -7.74
CA GLY A 134 0.07 -8.77 -8.93
C GLY A 134 -1.17 -8.88 -9.77
#